data_d87139dee13664c16f2926c9f7c1cc8a
#
_entry.id   d87139dee13664c16f2926c9f7c1cc8a
#
_cell.length_a   1.000
_cell.length_b   1.000
_cell.length_c   1.000
_cell.angle_alpha   90.00
_cell.angle_beta   90.00
_cell.angle_gamma   90.00
#
_symmetry.space_group_name_H-M   'P 1'
#
loop_
_entity.id
_entity.type
_entity.pdbx_description
1 polymer ?
#
loop_
_entity_poly.entity_id
_entity_poly.type
_entity_poly.pdbx_seq_one_letter_code
_entity_poly.pdbx_strand_id
1 'polypeptide(L)'
;MDGALLESLIGGTGSGTQYIGGAIVVLLYIIVGLLGAVGSILIVPGIFRGRWEHMFWAVFLVMVAAFYLSFAAYFGASSNAWQTEAIGVVLFLVIAFAGTVSRPAIALGYVVHGLWDLSHSLSGASLAGLSLTDIPLGYGIFGATYDFTVARYLLRGGAASSEPGKFVPLFWRQDA
;
A
#
# COMPACT_ATOMS: atom_id res chain seq x y z
N MET A 1 7.10 -6.01 -19.58
CA MET A 1 8.44 -6.36 -19.01
C MET A 1 8.16 -7.00 -17.65
N ASP A 2 8.34 -8.06 -17.58
CA ASP A 2 7.96 -9.46 -17.60
C ASP A 2 8.02 -10.03 -16.20
N GLY A 3 6.98 -10.77 -15.79
CA GLY A 3 7.03 -11.70 -14.66
C GLY A 3 8.26 -12.63 -14.70
N ALA A 4 8.93 -12.67 -15.85
CA ALA A 4 10.21 -13.34 -16.06
C ALA A 4 11.31 -12.95 -15.04
N LEU A 5 11.28 -11.73 -14.48
CA LEU A 5 12.28 -11.32 -13.50
C LEU A 5 12.01 -11.97 -12.13
N LEU A 6 10.75 -12.10 -11.77
CA LEU A 6 10.38 -12.82 -10.55
C LEU A 6 10.51 -14.34 -10.74
N GLU A 7 10.15 -14.88 -11.90
CA GLU A 7 10.43 -16.28 -12.25
C GLU A 7 11.93 -16.57 -12.30
N SER A 8 12.75 -15.64 -12.79
CA SER A 8 14.22 -15.78 -12.72
C SER A 8 14.75 -15.69 -11.29
N LEU A 9 14.08 -14.97 -10.41
CA LEU A 9 14.45 -14.86 -8.99
C LEU A 9 14.04 -16.10 -8.18
N ILE A 10 12.94 -16.76 -8.56
CA ILE A 10 12.34 -17.86 -7.77
C ILE A 10 12.58 -19.24 -8.41
N GLY A 11 12.74 -19.34 -9.71
CA GLY A 11 12.68 -20.63 -10.42
C GLY A 11 13.79 -20.96 -11.40
N GLY A 12 14.79 -20.11 -11.57
CA GLY A 12 15.65 -20.32 -12.71
C GLY A 12 17.14 -20.36 -12.45
N THR A 13 17.83 -20.91 -13.38
CA THR A 13 19.27 -21.04 -13.64
C THR A 13 20.08 -19.72 -13.67
N GLY A 14 19.62 -18.68 -12.94
CA GLY A 14 20.32 -17.40 -12.85
C GLY A 14 21.67 -17.52 -12.12
N SER A 15 22.65 -16.76 -12.54
CA SER A 15 23.92 -16.67 -11.81
C SER A 15 23.68 -16.09 -10.42
N GLY A 16 24.48 -16.47 -9.41
CA GLY A 16 24.35 -15.96 -8.04
C GLY A 16 24.31 -14.43 -7.97
N THR A 17 24.92 -13.73 -8.89
CA THR A 17 24.90 -12.26 -9.02
C THR A 17 23.51 -11.72 -9.35
N GLN A 18 22.69 -12.42 -10.14
CA GLN A 18 21.32 -12.00 -10.48
C GLN A 18 20.40 -12.10 -9.27
N TYR A 19 20.52 -13.16 -8.46
CA TYR A 19 19.75 -13.30 -7.22
C TYR A 19 20.10 -12.22 -6.21
N ILE A 20 21.38 -11.90 -6.05
CA ILE A 20 21.82 -10.83 -5.16
C ILE A 20 21.28 -9.48 -5.64
N GLY A 21 21.38 -9.19 -6.93
CA GLY A 21 20.83 -7.96 -7.51
C GLY A 21 19.34 -7.82 -7.28
N GLY A 22 18.57 -8.88 -7.53
CA GLY A 22 17.12 -8.90 -7.28
C GLY A 22 16.76 -8.69 -5.81
N ALA A 23 17.46 -9.37 -4.90
CA ALA A 23 17.25 -9.20 -3.46
C ALA A 23 17.51 -7.77 -2.98
N ILE A 24 18.56 -7.12 -3.52
CA ILE A 24 18.86 -5.71 -3.20
C ILE A 24 17.73 -4.81 -3.69
N VAL A 25 17.21 -5.01 -4.89
CA VAL A 25 16.10 -4.22 -5.44
C VAL A 25 14.84 -4.38 -4.59
N VAL A 26 14.46 -5.61 -4.23
CA VAL A 26 13.33 -5.89 -3.33
C VAL A 26 13.51 -5.18 -1.99
N LEU A 27 14.69 -5.29 -1.39
CA LEU A 27 15.00 -4.64 -0.12
C LEU A 27 14.87 -3.11 -0.20
N LEU A 28 15.32 -2.50 -1.29
CA LEU A 28 15.17 -1.05 -1.51
C LEU A 28 13.69 -0.63 -1.56
N TYR A 29 12.82 -1.37 -2.27
CA TYR A 29 11.39 -1.08 -2.29
C TYR A 29 10.72 -1.25 -0.94
N ILE A 30 11.11 -2.27 -0.17
CA ILE A 30 10.65 -2.43 1.23
C ILE A 30 11.07 -1.21 2.08
N ILE A 31 12.32 -0.78 1.99
CA ILE A 31 12.81 0.37 2.75
C ILE A 31 12.04 1.64 2.36
N VAL A 32 11.84 1.91 1.08
CA VAL A 32 11.12 3.10 0.60
C VAL A 32 9.65 3.05 1.04
N GLY A 33 9.00 1.88 0.95
CA GLY A 33 7.63 1.70 1.44
C GLY A 33 7.51 1.95 2.95
N LEU A 34 8.45 1.43 3.72
CA LEU A 34 8.49 1.64 5.17
C LEU A 34 8.73 3.12 5.52
N LEU A 35 9.69 3.78 4.87
CA LEU A 35 9.97 5.20 5.09
C LEU A 35 8.77 6.08 4.73
N GLY A 36 8.09 5.79 3.60
CA GLY A 36 6.86 6.47 3.20
C GLY A 36 5.75 6.31 4.22
N ALA A 37 5.52 5.09 4.70
CA ALA A 37 4.51 4.80 5.72
C ALA A 37 4.82 5.49 7.06
N VAL A 38 6.04 5.37 7.54
CA VAL A 38 6.48 6.02 8.79
C VAL A 38 6.36 7.54 8.67
N GLY A 39 6.81 8.12 7.54
CA GLY A 39 6.65 9.56 7.28
C GLY A 39 5.19 10.00 7.34
N SER A 40 4.29 9.26 6.67
CA SER A 40 2.85 9.54 6.70
C SER A 40 2.26 9.42 8.10
N ILE A 41 2.62 8.36 8.85
CA ILE A 41 2.17 8.14 10.23
C ILE A 41 2.63 9.25 11.18
N LEU A 42 3.79 9.84 10.96
CA LEU A 42 4.31 10.94 11.77
C LEU A 42 3.67 12.29 11.42
N ILE A 43 3.37 12.52 10.14
CA ILE A 43 2.88 13.80 9.63
C ILE A 43 1.36 13.92 9.75
N VAL A 44 0.62 12.89 9.33
CA VAL A 44 -0.85 12.93 9.21
C VAL A 44 -1.55 13.29 10.51
N PRO A 45 -1.22 12.71 11.69
CA PRO A 45 -1.87 13.06 12.95
C PRO A 45 -1.56 14.49 13.43
N GLY A 46 -0.47 15.07 12.97
CA GLY A 46 -0.13 16.47 13.24
C GLY A 46 -1.03 17.46 12.50
N ILE A 47 -1.53 17.07 11.31
CA ILE A 47 -2.38 17.90 10.45
C ILE A 47 -3.86 17.56 10.69
N PHE A 48 -4.20 16.27 10.72
CA PHE A 48 -5.55 15.76 10.83
C PHE A 48 -5.75 15.06 12.18
N ARG A 49 -6.78 15.44 12.94
CA ARG A 49 -7.05 14.89 14.29
C ARG A 49 -8.43 14.25 14.37
N GLY A 50 -8.53 13.19 15.16
CA GLY A 50 -9.79 12.50 15.44
C GLY A 50 -10.42 11.95 14.16
N ARG A 51 -11.67 12.34 13.87
CA ARG A 51 -12.39 11.85 12.68
C ARG A 51 -11.71 12.24 11.35
N TRP A 52 -11.00 13.36 11.30
CA TRP A 52 -10.35 13.82 10.10
C TRP A 52 -9.15 12.96 9.72
N GLU A 53 -8.47 12.38 10.70
CA GLU A 53 -7.42 11.38 10.47
C GLU A 53 -8.00 10.13 9.79
N HIS A 54 -9.16 9.63 10.28
CA HIS A 54 -9.83 8.50 9.63
C HIS A 54 -10.27 8.82 8.22
N MET A 55 -10.84 10.00 8.01
CA MET A 55 -11.22 10.44 6.66
C MET A 55 -10.02 10.55 5.74
N PHE A 56 -8.90 11.06 6.23
CA PHE A 56 -7.65 11.11 5.45
C PHE A 56 -7.24 9.70 5.01
N TRP A 57 -7.14 8.75 5.93
CA TRP A 57 -6.75 7.39 5.60
C TRP A 57 -7.76 6.70 4.67
N ALA A 58 -9.05 6.97 4.82
CA ALA A 58 -10.08 6.45 3.94
C ALA A 58 -9.95 7.00 2.51
N VAL A 59 -9.80 8.30 2.36
CA VAL A 59 -9.61 8.95 1.05
C VAL A 59 -8.30 8.49 0.41
N PHE A 60 -7.24 8.40 1.20
CA PHE A 60 -5.93 7.97 0.71
C PHE A 60 -5.96 6.51 0.20
N LEU A 61 -6.69 5.60 0.88
CA LEU A 61 -6.89 4.23 0.40
C LEU A 61 -7.56 4.19 -0.98
N VAL A 62 -8.61 5.00 -1.19
CA VAL A 62 -9.26 5.08 -2.51
C VAL A 62 -8.31 5.65 -3.56
N MET A 63 -7.54 6.65 -3.19
CA MET A 63 -6.60 7.29 -4.11
C MET A 63 -5.50 6.32 -4.57
N VAL A 64 -4.91 5.53 -3.65
CA VAL A 64 -3.89 4.55 -4.02
C VAL A 64 -4.49 3.41 -4.84
N ALA A 65 -5.70 2.96 -4.53
CA ALA A 65 -6.41 1.98 -5.34
C ALA A 65 -6.70 2.51 -6.76
N ALA A 66 -7.05 3.79 -6.91
CA ALA A 66 -7.31 4.40 -8.21
C ALA A 66 -6.06 4.49 -9.12
N PHE A 67 -4.84 4.41 -8.57
CA PHE A 67 -3.63 4.33 -9.39
C PHE A 67 -3.62 3.14 -10.34
N TYR A 68 -4.28 2.03 -9.99
CA TYR A 68 -4.38 0.87 -10.87
C TYR A 68 -5.14 1.17 -12.17
N LEU A 69 -6.14 2.06 -12.13
CA LEU A 69 -6.79 2.54 -13.35
C LEU A 69 -5.83 3.40 -14.20
N SER A 70 -4.96 4.16 -13.56
CA SER A 70 -3.94 4.94 -14.26
C SER A 70 -2.89 4.02 -14.90
N PHE A 71 -2.50 2.95 -14.22
CA PHE A 71 -1.60 1.93 -14.79
C PHE A 71 -2.28 1.18 -15.95
N ALA A 72 -3.56 0.82 -15.80
CA ALA A 72 -4.32 0.20 -16.87
C ALA A 72 -4.36 1.06 -18.14
N ALA A 73 -4.52 2.37 -17.97
CA ALA A 73 -4.46 3.31 -19.09
C ALA A 73 -3.05 3.41 -19.69
N TYR A 74 -2.03 3.52 -18.85
CA TYR A 74 -0.65 3.74 -19.28
C TYR A 74 -0.05 2.51 -19.98
N PHE A 75 -0.27 1.32 -19.45
CA PHE A 75 0.27 0.08 -19.99
C PHE A 75 -0.63 -0.60 -21.04
N GLY A 76 -1.77 0.00 -21.38
CA GLY A 76 -2.67 -0.52 -22.40
C GLY A 76 -3.32 -1.84 -22.01
N ALA A 77 -3.86 -1.91 -20.79
CA ALA A 77 -4.46 -3.11 -20.23
C ALA A 77 -5.63 -3.64 -21.09
N SER A 78 -5.84 -4.96 -21.08
CA SER A 78 -6.98 -5.61 -21.70
C SER A 78 -8.31 -5.17 -21.06
N SER A 79 -9.43 -5.32 -21.80
CA SER A 79 -10.76 -5.02 -21.25
C SER A 79 -11.05 -5.77 -19.94
N ASN A 80 -10.59 -7.02 -19.83
CA ASN A 80 -10.78 -7.81 -18.61
C ASN A 80 -9.96 -7.25 -17.45
N ALA A 81 -8.71 -6.83 -17.68
CA ALA A 81 -7.89 -6.19 -16.66
C ALA A 81 -8.53 -4.87 -16.21
N TRP A 82 -9.00 -4.03 -17.14
CA TRP A 82 -9.75 -2.82 -16.81
C TRP A 82 -10.96 -3.08 -15.91
N GLN A 83 -11.74 -4.11 -16.19
CA GLN A 83 -12.88 -4.48 -15.36
C GLN A 83 -12.44 -4.92 -13.97
N THR A 84 -11.38 -5.71 -13.88
CA THR A 84 -10.83 -6.17 -12.60
C THR A 84 -10.39 -4.99 -11.74
N GLU A 85 -9.63 -4.04 -12.32
CA GLU A 85 -9.18 -2.86 -11.58
C GLU A 85 -10.35 -1.95 -11.17
N ALA A 86 -11.32 -1.74 -12.06
CA ALA A 86 -12.49 -0.94 -11.74
C ALA A 86 -13.32 -1.55 -10.59
N ILE A 87 -13.50 -2.87 -10.59
CA ILE A 87 -14.17 -3.59 -9.49
C ILE A 87 -13.35 -3.45 -8.21
N GLY A 88 -12.02 -3.59 -8.28
CA GLY A 88 -11.12 -3.36 -7.16
C GLY A 88 -11.29 -1.97 -6.55
N VAL A 89 -11.28 -0.92 -7.37
CA VAL A 89 -11.48 0.47 -6.90
C VAL A 89 -12.84 0.64 -6.22
N VAL A 90 -13.92 0.07 -6.77
CA VAL A 90 -15.25 0.11 -6.14
C VAL A 90 -15.25 -0.60 -4.80
N LEU A 91 -14.60 -1.77 -4.70
CA LEU A 91 -14.44 -2.49 -3.44
C LEU A 91 -13.73 -1.62 -2.39
N PHE A 92 -12.60 -1.01 -2.75
CA PHE A 92 -11.86 -0.14 -1.84
C PHE A 92 -12.64 1.12 -1.47
N LEU A 93 -13.47 1.68 -2.36
CA LEU A 93 -14.37 2.76 -2.05
C LEU A 93 -15.39 2.37 -0.97
N VAL A 94 -15.99 1.17 -1.06
CA VAL A 94 -16.93 0.65 -0.07
C VAL A 94 -16.22 0.44 1.28
N ILE A 95 -15.04 -0.16 1.28
CA ILE A 95 -14.24 -0.36 2.51
C ILE A 95 -13.84 0.98 3.12
N ALA A 96 -13.40 1.94 2.31
CA ALA A 96 -13.04 3.27 2.74
C ALA A 96 -14.23 4.00 3.38
N PHE A 97 -15.42 3.90 2.79
CA PHE A 97 -16.65 4.47 3.37
C PHE A 97 -16.95 3.89 4.76
N ALA A 98 -16.89 2.56 4.92
CA ALA A 98 -17.01 1.92 6.24
C ALA A 98 -15.86 2.36 7.18
N GLY A 99 -14.66 2.61 6.64
CA GLY A 99 -13.49 3.09 7.36
C GLY A 99 -13.62 4.49 7.94
N THR A 100 -14.52 5.34 7.41
CA THR A 100 -14.75 6.68 7.95
C THR A 100 -15.29 6.67 9.39
N VAL A 101 -15.94 5.58 9.78
CA VAL A 101 -16.55 5.40 11.12
C VAL A 101 -15.93 4.23 11.89
N SER A 102 -15.09 3.41 11.25
CA SER A 102 -14.53 2.18 11.83
C SER A 102 -13.06 2.04 11.53
N ARG A 103 -12.18 2.20 12.53
CA ARG A 103 -10.72 1.97 12.38
C ARG A 103 -10.38 0.54 11.95
N PRO A 104 -10.98 -0.51 12.52
CA PRO A 104 -10.71 -1.86 12.02
C PRO A 104 -11.08 -2.04 10.55
N ALA A 105 -12.15 -1.39 10.07
CA ALA A 105 -12.54 -1.47 8.66
C ALA A 105 -11.49 -0.82 7.75
N ILE A 106 -11.00 0.38 8.09
CA ILE A 106 -9.95 1.01 7.27
C ILE A 106 -8.63 0.26 7.35
N ALA A 107 -8.26 -0.28 8.52
CA ALA A 107 -7.08 -1.12 8.67
C ALA A 107 -7.18 -2.39 7.81
N LEU A 108 -8.35 -3.04 7.78
CA LEU A 108 -8.63 -4.16 6.89
C LEU A 108 -8.48 -3.75 5.42
N GLY A 109 -8.97 -2.55 5.07
CA GLY A 109 -8.82 -2.00 3.73
C GLY A 109 -7.35 -1.93 3.28
N TYR A 110 -6.47 -1.43 4.13
CA TYR A 110 -5.03 -1.41 3.87
C TYR A 110 -4.41 -2.81 3.81
N VAL A 111 -4.85 -3.75 4.64
CA VAL A 111 -4.38 -5.16 4.52
C VAL A 111 -4.78 -5.74 3.16
N VAL A 112 -6.05 -5.57 2.76
CA VAL A 112 -6.55 -6.11 1.48
C VAL A 112 -5.87 -5.42 0.30
N HIS A 113 -5.61 -4.10 0.39
CA HIS A 113 -4.90 -3.38 -0.66
C HIS A 113 -3.43 -3.82 -0.78
N GLY A 114 -2.73 -4.00 0.34
CA GLY A 114 -1.38 -4.54 0.31
C GLY A 114 -1.30 -5.97 -0.27
N LEU A 115 -2.32 -6.81 -0.05
CA LEU A 115 -2.43 -8.10 -0.72
C LEU A 115 -2.71 -7.95 -2.22
N TRP A 116 -3.50 -6.95 -2.61
CA TRP A 116 -3.74 -6.60 -4.00
C TRP A 116 -2.44 -6.17 -4.70
N ASP A 117 -1.64 -5.34 -4.07
CA ASP A 117 -0.33 -4.90 -4.54
C ASP A 117 0.63 -6.09 -4.75
N LEU A 118 0.68 -7.01 -3.78
CA LEU A 118 1.49 -8.23 -3.91
C LEU A 118 1.00 -9.12 -5.05
N SER A 119 -0.32 -9.20 -5.26
CA SER A 119 -0.89 -10.00 -6.35
C SER A 119 -0.36 -9.54 -7.70
N HIS A 120 -0.28 -8.24 -7.94
CA HIS A 120 0.27 -7.68 -9.17
C HIS A 120 1.77 -7.93 -9.32
N SER A 121 2.51 -7.92 -8.21
CA SER A 121 3.96 -8.16 -8.24
C SER A 121 4.33 -9.63 -8.42
N LEU A 122 3.52 -10.55 -7.88
CA LEU A 122 3.87 -11.97 -7.80
C LEU A 122 3.23 -12.82 -8.91
N SER A 123 2.05 -12.41 -9.39
CA SER A 123 1.24 -13.25 -10.28
C SER A 123 1.40 -12.90 -11.76
N GLY A 124 2.17 -11.86 -12.09
CA GLY A 124 2.19 -11.33 -13.44
C GLY A 124 0.80 -10.83 -13.85
N ALA A 125 0.41 -11.02 -15.12
CA ALA A 125 -0.85 -10.52 -15.66
C ALA A 125 -2.10 -11.34 -15.27
N SER A 126 -2.00 -12.36 -14.40
CA SER A 126 -3.18 -13.14 -13.97
C SER A 126 -3.04 -13.74 -12.59
N LEU A 127 -4.09 -13.67 -11.78
CA LEU A 127 -4.22 -14.31 -10.47
C LEU A 127 -5.57 -15.00 -10.37
N ALA A 128 -5.58 -16.31 -10.10
CA ALA A 128 -6.81 -17.08 -9.90
C ALA A 128 -7.87 -16.88 -11.01
N GLY A 129 -7.44 -16.69 -12.26
CA GLY A 129 -8.32 -16.45 -13.41
C GLY A 129 -8.73 -14.97 -13.60
N LEU A 130 -8.30 -14.08 -12.73
CA LEU A 130 -8.45 -12.62 -12.93
C LEU A 130 -7.31 -12.11 -13.81
N SER A 131 -7.62 -11.29 -14.80
CA SER A 131 -6.63 -10.53 -15.53
C SER A 131 -6.25 -9.30 -14.71
N LEU A 132 -4.95 -9.11 -14.47
CA LEU A 132 -4.42 -7.98 -13.73
C LEU A 132 -3.71 -7.02 -14.69
N THR A 133 -3.62 -5.76 -14.30
CA THR A 133 -2.87 -4.73 -15.01
C THR A 133 -1.37 -4.85 -14.71
N ASP A 134 -0.52 -4.60 -15.71
CA ASP A 134 0.89 -4.41 -15.48
C ASP A 134 1.15 -3.18 -14.60
N ILE A 135 2.12 -3.29 -13.72
CA ILE A 135 2.54 -2.22 -12.81
C ILE A 135 4.03 -1.98 -12.90
N PRO A 136 4.53 -0.80 -12.52
CA PRO A 136 5.96 -0.56 -12.47
C PRO A 136 6.67 -1.57 -11.57
N LEU A 137 7.89 -1.96 -11.97
CA LEU A 137 8.70 -2.90 -11.19
C LEU A 137 8.84 -2.44 -9.73
N GLY A 138 8.54 -3.34 -8.82
CA GLY A 138 8.65 -3.10 -7.38
C GLY A 138 7.56 -2.23 -6.78
N TYR A 139 6.66 -1.63 -7.58
CA TYR A 139 5.57 -0.81 -7.07
C TYR A 139 4.69 -1.57 -6.06
N GLY A 140 4.29 -2.81 -6.39
CA GLY A 140 3.46 -3.60 -5.49
C GLY A 140 4.19 -4.00 -4.19
N ILE A 141 5.52 -4.23 -4.22
CA ILE A 141 6.31 -4.50 -3.00
C ILE A 141 6.37 -3.24 -2.12
N PHE A 142 6.61 -2.08 -2.74
CA PHE A 142 6.57 -0.79 -2.08
C PHE A 142 5.20 -0.54 -1.46
N GLY A 143 4.12 -0.67 -2.24
CA GLY A 143 2.75 -0.41 -1.81
C GLY A 143 2.33 -1.36 -0.68
N ALA A 144 2.56 -2.66 -0.82
CA ALA A 144 2.26 -3.64 0.22
C ALA A 144 2.97 -3.34 1.55
N THR A 145 4.26 -2.94 1.48
CA THR A 145 5.01 -2.58 2.69
C THR A 145 4.44 -1.34 3.35
N TYR A 146 4.09 -0.32 2.55
CA TYR A 146 3.41 0.88 3.02
C TYR A 146 2.10 0.51 3.72
N ASP A 147 1.25 -0.25 3.05
CA ASP A 147 -0.10 -0.57 3.47
C ASP A 147 -0.14 -1.41 4.76
N PHE A 148 0.67 -2.45 4.85
CA PHE A 148 0.75 -3.26 6.08
C PHE A 148 1.27 -2.44 7.27
N THR A 149 2.17 -1.49 7.03
CA THR A 149 2.67 -0.60 8.07
C THR A 149 1.58 0.35 8.55
N VAL A 150 0.81 0.95 7.64
CA VAL A 150 -0.35 1.80 7.96
C VAL A 150 -1.45 0.99 8.65
N ALA A 151 -1.77 -0.21 8.15
CA ALA A 151 -2.76 -1.09 8.79
C ALA A 151 -2.39 -1.39 10.25
N ARG A 152 -1.11 -1.73 10.51
CA ARG A 152 -0.60 -1.96 11.87
C ARG A 152 -0.76 -0.73 12.76
N TYR A 153 -0.47 0.47 12.24
CA TYR A 153 -0.66 1.72 12.96
C TYR A 153 -2.13 1.94 13.34
N LEU A 154 -3.03 1.77 12.38
CA LEU A 154 -4.48 1.93 12.58
C LEU A 154 -5.04 0.92 13.60
N LEU A 155 -4.60 -0.34 13.55
CA LEU A 155 -4.99 -1.39 14.51
C LEU A 155 -4.50 -1.11 15.92
N ARG A 156 -3.37 -0.40 16.08
CA ARG A 156 -2.85 0.00 17.40
C ARG A 156 -3.54 1.24 17.98
N GLY A 157 -4.58 1.74 17.33
CA GLY A 157 -5.39 2.85 17.81
C GLY A 157 -5.09 4.19 17.15
N GLY A 158 -4.13 4.27 16.21
CA GLY A 158 -3.76 5.53 15.57
C GLY A 158 -3.37 6.61 16.60
N ALA A 159 -3.49 7.88 16.22
CA ALA A 159 -3.23 8.99 17.14
C ALA A 159 -4.30 9.21 18.23
N ALA A 160 -5.47 8.61 18.09
CA ALA A 160 -6.56 8.83 19.06
C ALA A 160 -6.46 8.00 20.35
N SER A 161 -5.46 7.11 20.45
CA SER A 161 -5.06 6.49 21.73
C SER A 161 -4.23 7.44 22.61
N SER A 162 -3.78 8.57 22.09
CA SER A 162 -3.19 9.63 22.87
C SER A 162 -4.30 10.46 23.49
N GLU A 163 -4.52 10.32 24.79
CA GLU A 163 -5.36 11.26 25.55
C GLU A 163 -4.96 12.70 25.23
N PRO A 164 -5.92 13.63 25.14
CA PRO A 164 -5.58 15.04 24.98
C PRO A 164 -4.66 15.46 26.12
N GLY A 165 -3.39 15.67 25.84
CA GLY A 165 -2.38 16.08 26.81
C GLY A 165 -1.12 15.22 26.95
N LYS A 166 -1.04 14.03 26.32
CA LYS A 166 0.13 13.16 26.46
C LYS A 166 1.06 13.08 25.23
N PHE A 167 0.67 13.62 24.10
CA PHE A 167 1.56 13.71 22.94
C PHE A 167 2.16 15.11 22.83
N VAL A 168 3.26 15.35 23.55
CA VAL A 168 4.17 16.45 23.26
C VAL A 168 5.22 15.89 22.28
N PRO A 169 5.28 16.37 21.01
CA PRO A 169 6.37 16.00 20.11
C PRO A 169 7.71 16.26 20.80
N LEU A 170 8.68 15.37 20.64
CA LEU A 170 9.98 15.40 21.35
C LEU A 170 10.72 16.75 21.20
N PHE A 171 10.46 17.51 20.14
CA PHE A 171 11.09 18.80 19.82
C PHE A 171 10.35 20.03 20.39
N TRP A 172 9.25 19.87 21.10
CA TRP A 172 8.51 20.95 21.76
C TRP A 172 8.60 20.91 23.29
N ARG A 173 9.45 20.05 23.86
CA ARG A 173 9.85 20.21 25.25
C ARG A 173 10.79 21.40 25.33
N GLN A 174 10.24 22.59 25.47
CA GLN A 174 10.99 23.69 26.04
C GLN A 174 11.02 23.43 27.54
N ASP A 175 12.24 23.26 28.04
CA ASP A 175 12.52 23.17 29.45
C ASP A 175 11.96 24.41 30.15
N ALA A 176 10.99 24.20 31.05
CA ALA A 176 10.56 25.19 32.03
C ALA A 176 11.10 24.79 33.38
#